data_08d55ae2207706e042d38f7e4390cb4c
#
_entry.id   08d55ae2207706e042d38f7e4390cb4c
#
_cell.length_a   1.000
_cell.length_b   1.000
_cell.length_c   1.000
_cell.angle_alpha   90.00
_cell.angle_beta   90.00
_cell.angle_gamma   90.00
#
_symmetry.space_group_name_H-M   'P 1'
#
loop_
_entity.id
_entity.type
_entity.pdbx_description
1 polymer ?
#
loop_
_entity_poly.entity_id
_entity_poly.type
_entity_poly.pdbx_seq_one_letter_code
_entity_poly.pdbx_strand_id
1 'polypeptide(L)'
;MSNYVESAAELVGKTPLLKLNGYSKKAGVTEANIFGKLEYLNPAGSVKDRIALAMIKDAEDKGLLKPGATIIEPTSGNTGIGIASVAAAKGYRAILTLPDTMSVERRNLLKAYGAELVLTEGAKGMKGAIAKAEELNKEIEGSIILGQFDNPANPAAHKATTGPEIWEQLDGKVDIFVA
;
A
#
# COMPACT_ATOMS: atom_id res chain seq x y z
N MET A 1 -17.81 24.99 4.03
CA MET A 1 -16.78 23.98 4.28
C MET A 1 -15.80 24.03 3.14
N SER A 2 -14.51 24.10 3.42
CA SER A 2 -13.47 24.03 2.38
C SER A 2 -13.54 22.69 1.67
N ASN A 3 -13.47 22.69 0.34
CA ASN A 3 -13.53 21.49 -0.48
C ASN A 3 -12.13 21.12 -0.98
N TYR A 4 -11.18 21.03 -0.05
CA TYR A 4 -9.81 20.59 -0.33
C TYR A 4 -9.30 19.69 0.80
N VAL A 5 -8.27 18.89 0.50
CA VAL A 5 -7.53 18.09 1.47
C VAL A 5 -6.15 18.69 1.67
N GLU A 6 -5.57 18.53 2.84
CA GLU A 6 -4.25 19.06 3.17
C GLU A 6 -3.13 18.06 2.87
N SER A 7 -3.47 16.77 2.75
CA SER A 7 -2.51 15.71 2.50
C SER A 7 -3.04 14.69 1.48
N ALA A 8 -2.17 14.22 0.60
CA ALA A 8 -2.51 13.11 -0.30
C ALA A 8 -2.92 11.83 0.46
N ALA A 9 -2.45 11.64 1.68
CA ALA A 9 -2.83 10.52 2.53
C ALA A 9 -4.34 10.51 2.87
N GLU A 10 -5.01 11.66 2.87
CA GLU A 10 -6.45 11.78 3.12
C GLU A 10 -7.32 11.28 1.97
N LEU A 11 -6.73 11.14 0.78
CA LEU A 11 -7.39 10.62 -0.41
C LEU A 11 -7.36 9.10 -0.52
N VAL A 12 -6.67 8.41 0.40
CA VAL A 12 -6.57 6.95 0.41
C VAL A 12 -7.92 6.33 0.79
N GLY A 13 -8.35 5.37 -0.02
CA GLY A 13 -9.62 4.68 0.20
C GLY A 13 -10.82 5.37 -0.47
N LYS A 14 -12.03 5.00 -0.06
CA LYS A 14 -13.31 5.48 -0.62
C LYS A 14 -13.39 5.39 -2.15
N THR A 15 -12.72 4.39 -2.70
CA THR A 15 -12.68 4.15 -4.14
C THR A 15 -14.04 3.70 -4.64
N PRO A 16 -14.43 4.04 -5.89
CA PRO A 16 -15.71 3.63 -6.43
C PRO A 16 -15.72 2.16 -6.89
N LEU A 17 -16.92 1.61 -7.02
CA LEU A 17 -17.20 0.40 -7.78
C LEU A 17 -17.62 0.76 -9.20
N LEU A 18 -17.09 0.03 -10.18
CA LEU A 18 -17.48 0.12 -11.59
C LEU A 18 -18.21 -1.16 -12.00
N LYS A 19 -19.45 -1.02 -12.46
CA LYS A 19 -20.17 -2.14 -13.11
C LYS A 19 -19.54 -2.44 -14.48
N LEU A 20 -19.07 -3.66 -14.68
CA LEU A 20 -18.33 -4.07 -15.89
C LEU A 20 -19.27 -4.50 -17.03
N ASN A 21 -20.17 -3.62 -17.45
CA ASN A 21 -21.19 -3.92 -18.47
C ASN A 21 -20.60 -4.39 -19.82
N GLY A 22 -19.51 -3.75 -20.27
CA GLY A 22 -18.83 -4.12 -21.52
C GLY A 22 -18.22 -5.51 -21.48
N TYR A 23 -17.59 -5.84 -20.34
CA TYR A 23 -17.04 -7.18 -20.11
C TYR A 23 -18.15 -8.24 -20.08
N SER A 24 -19.19 -8.01 -19.26
CA SER A 24 -20.32 -8.94 -19.13
C SER A 24 -20.97 -9.24 -20.49
N LYS A 25 -21.23 -8.20 -21.29
CA LYS A 25 -21.76 -8.36 -22.64
C LYS A 25 -20.85 -9.20 -23.54
N LYS A 26 -19.54 -8.91 -23.55
CA LYS A 26 -18.57 -9.62 -24.39
C LYS A 26 -18.38 -11.09 -23.95
N ALA A 27 -18.44 -11.34 -22.63
CA ALA A 27 -18.28 -12.68 -22.07
C ALA A 27 -19.59 -13.50 -22.03
N GLY A 28 -20.73 -12.93 -22.50
CA GLY A 28 -22.03 -13.61 -22.47
C GLY A 28 -22.60 -13.82 -21.08
N VAL A 29 -22.16 -13.04 -20.08
CA VAL A 29 -22.66 -13.12 -18.70
C VAL A 29 -23.96 -12.34 -18.61
N THR A 30 -25.11 -13.04 -18.51
CA THR A 30 -26.44 -12.46 -18.44
C THR A 30 -27.07 -12.55 -17.05
N GLU A 31 -26.68 -13.55 -16.27
CA GLU A 31 -27.30 -13.90 -14.97
C GLU A 31 -26.60 -13.27 -13.76
N ALA A 32 -25.50 -12.55 -13.98
CA ALA A 32 -24.72 -11.94 -12.91
C ALA A 32 -24.31 -10.49 -13.22
N ASN A 33 -24.23 -9.69 -12.16
CA ASN A 33 -23.62 -8.36 -12.23
C ASN A 33 -22.17 -8.45 -11.75
N ILE A 34 -21.24 -8.01 -12.58
CA ILE A 34 -19.81 -7.99 -12.26
C ILE A 34 -19.37 -6.56 -11.95
N PHE A 35 -18.73 -6.36 -10.80
CA PHE A 35 -18.22 -5.07 -10.36
C PHE A 35 -16.71 -5.14 -10.10
N GLY A 36 -15.99 -4.09 -10.44
CA GLY A 36 -14.58 -3.89 -10.10
C GLY A 36 -14.43 -2.78 -9.07
N LYS A 37 -13.78 -3.06 -7.94
CA LYS A 37 -13.37 -2.04 -6.97
C LYS A 37 -12.13 -1.33 -7.51
N LEU A 38 -12.24 -0.04 -7.84
CA LEU A 38 -11.22 0.69 -8.60
C LEU A 38 -10.07 1.20 -7.71
N GLU A 39 -9.29 0.28 -7.15
CA GLU A 39 -8.20 0.59 -6.22
C GLU A 39 -7.03 1.36 -6.87
N TYR A 40 -6.94 1.38 -8.20
CA TYR A 40 -5.96 2.23 -8.91
C TYR A 40 -6.25 3.74 -8.78
N LEU A 41 -7.40 4.13 -8.26
CA LEU A 41 -7.74 5.51 -7.96
C LEU A 41 -7.20 5.99 -6.60
N ASN A 42 -6.59 5.12 -5.80
CA ASN A 42 -5.81 5.58 -4.66
C ASN A 42 -4.61 6.44 -5.13
N PRO A 43 -4.10 7.38 -4.33
CA PRO A 43 -3.04 8.34 -4.71
C PRO A 43 -1.77 7.69 -5.29
N ALA A 44 -1.33 6.56 -4.74
CA ALA A 44 -0.17 5.81 -5.26
C ALA A 44 -0.57 4.66 -6.20
N GLY A 45 -1.85 4.57 -6.57
CA GLY A 45 -2.36 3.75 -7.66
C GLY A 45 -2.68 2.30 -7.32
N SER A 46 -2.84 1.93 -6.05
CA SER A 46 -3.18 0.55 -5.70
C SER A 46 -3.89 0.41 -4.36
N VAL A 47 -4.46 -0.79 -4.12
CA VAL A 47 -5.03 -1.18 -2.82
C VAL A 47 -3.99 -1.12 -1.67
N LYS A 48 -2.70 -1.15 -1.99
CA LYS A 48 -1.63 -1.15 -0.99
C LYS A 48 -1.43 0.21 -0.30
N ASP A 49 -1.96 1.27 -0.86
CA ASP A 49 -2.02 2.58 -0.22
C ASP A 49 -2.76 2.51 1.12
N ARG A 50 -3.85 1.69 1.16
CA ARG A 50 -4.65 1.48 2.38
C ARG A 50 -3.83 0.87 3.51
N ILE A 51 -3.13 -0.22 3.22
CA ILE A 51 -2.32 -0.90 4.24
C ILE A 51 -1.08 -0.08 4.63
N ALA A 52 -0.48 0.64 3.69
CA ALA A 52 0.63 1.54 3.97
C ALA A 52 0.21 2.63 4.96
N LEU A 53 -0.91 3.31 4.71
CA LEU A 53 -1.46 4.31 5.61
C LEU A 53 -1.82 3.71 6.99
N ALA A 54 -2.46 2.55 7.00
CA ALA A 54 -2.91 1.91 8.24
C ALA A 54 -1.72 1.45 9.11
N MET A 55 -0.69 0.83 8.52
CA MET A 55 0.50 0.39 9.26
C MET A 55 1.32 1.56 9.82
N ILE A 56 1.47 2.64 9.03
CA ILE A 56 2.15 3.85 9.49
C ILE A 56 1.36 4.49 10.64
N LYS A 57 0.05 4.65 10.49
CA LYS A 57 -0.81 5.20 11.53
C LYS A 57 -0.80 4.35 12.81
N ASP A 58 -0.89 3.05 12.70
CA ASP A 58 -0.81 2.13 13.84
C ASP A 58 0.53 2.27 14.60
N ALA A 59 1.64 2.43 13.86
CA ALA A 59 2.96 2.67 14.46
C ALA A 59 3.06 4.04 15.15
N GLU A 60 2.43 5.08 14.59
CA GLU A 60 2.29 6.40 15.22
C GLU A 60 1.48 6.32 16.51
N ASP A 61 0.29 5.72 16.45
CA ASP A 61 -0.65 5.59 17.57
C ASP A 61 -0.04 4.77 18.73
N LYS A 62 0.85 3.82 18.44
CA LYS A 62 1.62 3.05 19.43
C LYS A 62 2.89 3.75 19.93
N GLY A 63 3.23 4.92 19.39
CA GLY A 63 4.47 5.63 19.73
C GLY A 63 5.76 4.97 19.23
N LEU A 64 5.65 4.00 18.31
CA LEU A 64 6.78 3.30 17.70
C LEU A 64 7.43 4.14 16.59
N LEU A 65 6.66 4.99 15.93
CA LEU A 65 7.11 5.86 14.86
C LEU A 65 6.99 7.33 15.30
N LYS A 66 8.13 7.97 15.56
CA LYS A 66 8.20 9.37 15.95
C LYS A 66 8.30 10.28 14.72
N PRO A 67 7.90 11.56 14.81
CA PRO A 67 8.08 12.52 13.71
C PRO A 67 9.52 12.52 13.17
N GLY A 68 9.67 12.42 11.86
CA GLY A 68 10.99 12.38 11.19
C GLY A 68 11.74 11.05 11.29
N ALA A 69 11.17 10.03 11.92
CA ALA A 69 11.78 8.69 11.99
C ALA A 69 11.91 8.02 10.61
N THR A 70 12.70 6.96 10.56
CA THR A 70 12.94 6.18 9.34
C THR A 70 12.06 4.94 9.30
N ILE A 71 11.35 4.76 8.20
CA ILE A 71 10.60 3.55 7.87
C ILE A 71 11.46 2.70 6.94
N ILE A 72 11.65 1.44 7.27
CA ILE A 72 12.36 0.47 6.43
C ILE A 72 11.37 -0.62 6.05
N GLU A 73 11.34 -1.02 4.77
CA GLU A 73 10.48 -2.13 4.35
C GLU A 73 11.14 -2.95 3.23
N PRO A 74 11.23 -4.27 3.40
CA PRO A 74 11.65 -5.16 2.32
C PRO A 74 10.48 -5.40 1.36
N THR A 75 10.48 -4.73 0.22
CA THR A 75 9.37 -4.83 -0.73
C THR A 75 9.78 -4.43 -2.14
N SER A 76 9.27 -5.18 -3.10
CA SER A 76 9.50 -4.95 -4.52
C SER A 76 8.22 -4.54 -5.28
N GLY A 77 7.10 -4.41 -4.56
CA GLY A 77 5.79 -4.24 -5.16
C GLY A 77 5.06 -2.97 -4.74
N ASN A 78 3.75 -3.00 -4.93
CA ASN A 78 2.86 -1.86 -4.66
C ASN A 78 2.86 -1.42 -3.20
N THR A 79 3.19 -2.31 -2.26
CA THR A 79 3.34 -1.93 -0.85
C THR A 79 4.45 -0.89 -0.66
N GLY A 80 5.60 -1.08 -1.32
CA GLY A 80 6.68 -0.09 -1.29
C GLY A 80 6.27 1.25 -1.88
N ILE A 81 5.50 1.25 -2.96
CA ILE A 81 4.98 2.48 -3.58
C ILE A 81 4.04 3.19 -2.61
N GLY A 82 3.10 2.46 -2.00
CA GLY A 82 2.20 3.02 -0.98
C GLY A 82 2.94 3.58 0.23
N ILE A 83 3.92 2.85 0.77
CA ILE A 83 4.74 3.31 1.90
C ILE A 83 5.52 4.57 1.53
N ALA A 84 6.19 4.60 0.36
CA ALA A 84 6.93 5.77 -0.09
C ALA A 84 6.04 7.00 -0.22
N SER A 85 4.85 6.84 -0.82
CA SER A 85 3.88 7.92 -0.98
C SER A 85 3.38 8.47 0.37
N VAL A 86 2.97 7.59 1.29
CA VAL A 86 2.47 8.01 2.60
C VAL A 86 3.59 8.59 3.46
N ALA A 87 4.79 8.00 3.42
CA ALA A 87 5.96 8.52 4.12
C ALA A 87 6.30 9.94 3.66
N ALA A 88 6.33 10.18 2.35
CA ALA A 88 6.54 11.52 1.79
C ALA A 88 5.47 12.52 2.26
N ALA A 89 4.18 12.11 2.23
CA ALA A 89 3.07 12.96 2.66
C ALA A 89 3.11 13.30 4.16
N LYS A 90 3.73 12.45 4.98
CA LYS A 90 3.82 12.61 6.45
C LYS A 90 5.19 13.08 6.95
N GLY A 91 6.17 13.28 6.05
CA GLY A 91 7.51 13.77 6.40
C GLY A 91 8.42 12.71 7.03
N TYR A 92 8.19 11.41 6.73
CA TYR A 92 9.07 10.32 7.14
C TYR A 92 10.12 10.01 6.09
N ARG A 93 11.29 9.61 6.53
CA ARG A 93 12.30 8.98 5.69
C ARG A 93 11.88 7.55 5.37
N ALA A 94 11.93 7.13 4.11
CA ALA A 94 11.61 5.77 3.70
C ALA A 94 12.82 5.11 3.03
N ILE A 95 13.23 3.94 3.52
CA ILE A 95 14.27 3.10 2.93
C ILE A 95 13.63 1.79 2.50
N LEU A 96 13.71 1.49 1.21
CA LEU A 96 13.14 0.26 0.66
C LEU A 96 14.26 -0.66 0.19
N THR A 97 14.28 -1.88 0.73
CA THR A 97 15.23 -2.91 0.31
C THR A 97 14.57 -3.82 -0.70
N LEU A 98 15.23 -4.04 -1.83
CA LEU A 98 14.68 -4.82 -2.95
C LEU A 98 15.78 -5.45 -3.79
N PRO A 99 15.51 -6.61 -4.44
CA PRO A 99 16.46 -7.23 -5.34
C PRO A 99 16.78 -6.32 -6.55
N ASP A 100 18.02 -6.35 -7.01
CA ASP A 100 18.50 -5.58 -8.16
C ASP A 100 17.89 -6.01 -9.50
N THR A 101 17.18 -7.14 -9.52
CA THR A 101 16.39 -7.62 -10.67
C THR A 101 15.08 -6.87 -10.89
N MET A 102 14.70 -5.98 -9.96
CA MET A 102 13.50 -5.16 -10.14
C MET A 102 13.63 -4.16 -11.28
N SER A 103 12.53 -3.93 -12.00
CA SER A 103 12.51 -3.05 -13.16
C SER A 103 12.93 -1.62 -12.84
N VAL A 104 13.57 -0.97 -13.79
CA VAL A 104 14.06 0.41 -13.66
C VAL A 104 12.89 1.38 -13.44
N GLU A 105 11.76 1.15 -14.10
CA GLU A 105 10.55 1.97 -13.97
C GLU A 105 10.04 2.00 -12.53
N ARG A 106 9.99 0.84 -11.86
CA ARG A 106 9.59 0.75 -10.44
C ARG A 106 10.57 1.47 -9.53
N ARG A 107 11.87 1.29 -9.76
CA ARG A 107 12.90 2.01 -9.00
C ARG A 107 12.78 3.53 -9.16
N ASN A 108 12.54 3.99 -10.39
CA ASN A 108 12.36 5.41 -10.67
C ASN A 108 11.09 5.96 -9.99
N LEU A 109 9.99 5.21 -10.00
CA LEU A 109 8.76 5.60 -9.31
C LEU A 109 8.97 5.73 -7.79
N LEU A 110 9.63 4.76 -7.16
CA LEU A 110 9.95 4.82 -5.73
C LEU A 110 10.83 6.02 -5.38
N LYS A 111 11.87 6.30 -6.20
CA LYS A 111 12.72 7.49 -6.06
C LYS A 111 11.94 8.79 -6.25
N ALA A 112 10.98 8.82 -7.18
CA ALA A 112 10.13 9.99 -7.40
C ALA A 112 9.28 10.36 -6.18
N TYR A 113 8.89 9.35 -5.37
CA TYR A 113 8.26 9.56 -4.05
C TYR A 113 9.28 9.91 -2.95
N GLY A 114 10.57 10.03 -3.26
CA GLY A 114 11.60 10.37 -2.28
C GLY A 114 12.14 9.20 -1.46
N ALA A 115 11.79 7.95 -1.79
CA ALA A 115 12.31 6.79 -1.09
C ALA A 115 13.79 6.50 -1.47
N GLU A 116 14.58 6.15 -0.46
CA GLU A 116 15.92 5.62 -0.64
C GLU A 116 15.84 4.13 -0.98
N LEU A 117 16.59 3.71 -2.00
CA LEU A 117 16.60 2.31 -2.43
C LEU A 117 17.92 1.65 -2.07
N VAL A 118 17.83 0.54 -1.36
CA VAL A 118 18.97 -0.33 -1.09
C VAL A 118 18.77 -1.61 -1.90
N LEU A 119 19.58 -1.74 -2.96
CA LEU A 119 19.52 -2.90 -3.84
C LEU A 119 20.29 -4.06 -3.23
N THR A 120 19.70 -5.24 -3.25
CA THR A 120 20.30 -6.49 -2.82
C THR A 120 20.54 -7.42 -3.99
N GLU A 121 21.45 -8.37 -3.82
CA GLU A 121 21.79 -9.36 -4.85
C GLU A 121 20.54 -10.13 -5.30
N GLY A 122 20.23 -10.08 -6.58
CA GLY A 122 19.04 -10.69 -7.17
C GLY A 122 18.92 -12.19 -6.94
N ALA A 123 20.04 -12.90 -6.89
CA ALA A 123 20.10 -14.34 -6.61
C ALA A 123 19.54 -14.69 -5.22
N LYS A 124 19.60 -13.78 -4.26
CA LYS A 124 19.04 -13.95 -2.91
C LYS A 124 17.55 -13.62 -2.83
N GLY A 125 16.97 -13.04 -3.88
CA GLY A 125 15.56 -12.68 -3.95
C GLY A 125 15.07 -11.86 -2.74
N MET A 126 13.82 -12.06 -2.33
CA MET A 126 13.24 -11.36 -1.19
C MET A 126 13.92 -11.69 0.16
N LYS A 127 14.49 -12.89 0.31
CA LYS A 127 15.23 -13.23 1.53
C LYS A 127 16.42 -12.30 1.75
N GLY A 128 17.14 -11.95 0.67
CA GLY A 128 18.24 -10.98 0.73
C GLY A 128 17.76 -9.57 1.10
N ALA A 129 16.62 -9.16 0.56
CA ALA A 129 16.02 -7.87 0.89
C ALA A 129 15.57 -7.79 2.37
N ILE A 130 14.95 -8.84 2.89
CA ILE A 130 14.55 -8.94 4.31
C ILE A 130 15.76 -8.85 5.22
N ALA A 131 16.79 -9.65 4.97
CA ALA A 131 18.03 -9.63 5.80
C ALA A 131 18.68 -8.24 5.80
N LYS A 132 18.68 -7.54 4.65
CA LYS A 132 19.24 -6.18 4.57
C LYS A 132 18.36 -5.14 5.29
N ALA A 133 17.04 -5.30 5.27
CA ALA A 133 16.14 -4.45 6.06
C ALA A 133 16.40 -4.60 7.57
N GLU A 134 16.56 -5.84 8.04
CA GLU A 134 16.87 -6.13 9.45
C GLU A 134 18.24 -5.59 9.88
N GLU A 135 19.24 -5.66 9.00
CA GLU A 135 20.56 -5.08 9.23
C GLU A 135 20.45 -3.55 9.39
N LEU A 136 19.82 -2.87 8.43
CA LEU A 136 19.62 -1.43 8.47
C LEU A 136 18.81 -0.97 9.69
N ASN A 137 17.81 -1.75 10.09
CA ASN A 137 16.99 -1.43 11.26
C ASN A 137 17.79 -1.49 12.57
N LYS A 138 18.84 -2.30 12.63
CA LYS A 138 19.75 -2.33 13.79
C LYS A 138 20.75 -1.17 13.76
N GLU A 139 21.15 -0.71 12.58
CA GLU A 139 22.12 0.36 12.40
C GLU A 139 21.52 1.76 12.55
N ILE A 140 20.24 1.93 12.15
CA ILE A 140 19.56 3.22 12.14
C ILE A 140 18.68 3.34 13.38
N GLU A 141 19.15 4.07 14.36
CA GLU A 141 18.43 4.30 15.62
C GLU A 141 17.04 4.94 15.35
N GLY A 142 16.02 4.43 16.01
CA GLY A 142 14.64 4.91 15.89
C GLY A 142 13.96 4.53 14.57
N SER A 143 14.59 3.70 13.73
CA SER A 143 13.92 3.15 12.56
C SER A 143 12.99 2.00 12.92
N ILE A 144 11.99 1.75 12.06
CA ILE A 144 11.09 0.60 12.20
C ILE A 144 10.92 -0.13 10.86
N ILE A 145 10.68 -1.44 10.94
CA ILE A 145 10.17 -2.24 9.83
C ILE A 145 8.66 -2.40 10.05
N LEU A 146 7.84 -2.02 9.05
CA LEU A 146 6.39 -2.14 9.16
C LEU A 146 5.90 -3.57 9.07
N GLY A 147 6.56 -4.42 8.26
CA GLY A 147 6.32 -5.86 8.23
C GLY A 147 4.97 -6.24 7.63
N GLN A 148 4.71 -5.94 6.36
CA GLN A 148 3.41 -6.13 5.72
C GLN A 148 2.79 -7.52 5.88
N PHE A 149 3.60 -8.57 6.04
CA PHE A 149 3.11 -9.96 6.12
C PHE A 149 2.63 -10.35 7.51
N ASP A 150 3.21 -9.74 8.56
CA ASP A 150 2.97 -10.11 9.96
C ASP A 150 2.24 -9.00 10.73
N ASN A 151 2.11 -7.81 10.16
CA ASN A 151 1.51 -6.66 10.82
C ASN A 151 -0.03 -6.76 10.83
N PRO A 152 -0.66 -6.83 12.01
CA PRO A 152 -2.11 -6.96 12.13
C PRO A 152 -2.88 -5.73 11.61
N ALA A 153 -2.24 -4.57 11.48
CA ALA A 153 -2.83 -3.38 10.89
C ALA A 153 -3.17 -3.57 9.40
N ASN A 154 -2.46 -4.47 8.69
CA ASN A 154 -2.76 -4.79 7.30
C ASN A 154 -4.18 -5.40 7.15
N PRO A 155 -4.51 -6.57 7.70
CA PRO A 155 -5.88 -7.09 7.58
C PRO A 155 -6.91 -6.19 8.27
N ALA A 156 -6.56 -5.50 9.35
CA ALA A 156 -7.44 -4.56 10.02
C ALA A 156 -7.86 -3.39 9.12
N ALA A 157 -6.98 -2.89 8.26
CA ALA A 157 -7.30 -1.85 7.28
C ALA A 157 -8.44 -2.26 6.34
N HIS A 158 -8.38 -3.49 5.82
CA HIS A 158 -9.42 -4.02 4.93
C HIS A 158 -10.73 -4.29 5.66
N LYS A 159 -10.66 -4.78 6.90
CA LYS A 159 -11.84 -4.98 7.74
C LYS A 159 -12.53 -3.65 8.07
N ALA A 160 -11.77 -2.60 8.27
CA ALA A 160 -12.31 -1.28 8.63
C ALA A 160 -12.75 -0.44 7.43
N THR A 161 -12.21 -0.68 6.24
CA THR A 161 -12.44 0.20 5.07
C THR A 161 -12.92 -0.56 3.84
N THR A 162 -12.09 -1.38 3.21
CA THR A 162 -12.38 -2.02 1.91
C THR A 162 -13.64 -2.88 1.97
N GLY A 163 -13.77 -3.71 2.99
CA GLY A 163 -14.95 -4.58 3.19
C GLY A 163 -16.24 -3.79 3.36
N PRO A 164 -16.32 -2.86 4.34
CA PRO A 164 -17.49 -2.01 4.53
C PRO A 164 -17.84 -1.19 3.30
N GLU A 165 -16.85 -0.59 2.64
CA GLU A 165 -17.08 0.18 1.41
C GLU A 165 -17.76 -0.67 0.32
N ILE A 166 -17.28 -1.90 0.07
CA ILE A 166 -17.88 -2.79 -0.93
C ILE A 166 -19.33 -3.15 -0.52
N TRP A 167 -19.52 -3.48 0.75
CA TRP A 167 -20.83 -3.88 1.29
C TRP A 167 -21.85 -2.76 1.16
N GLU A 168 -21.49 -1.55 1.59
CA GLU A 168 -22.36 -0.36 1.54
C GLU A 168 -22.65 0.08 0.08
N GLN A 169 -21.63 0.08 -0.79
CA GLN A 169 -21.77 0.47 -2.19
C GLN A 169 -22.67 -0.48 -3.00
N LEU A 170 -22.88 -1.70 -2.52
CA LEU A 170 -23.75 -2.70 -3.15
C LEU A 170 -25.04 -2.97 -2.36
N ASP A 171 -25.39 -2.12 -1.38
CA ASP A 171 -26.54 -2.30 -0.49
C ASP A 171 -26.60 -3.70 0.15
N GLY A 172 -25.46 -4.25 0.51
CA GLY A 172 -25.32 -5.59 1.08
C GLY A 172 -25.52 -6.75 0.11
N LYS A 173 -25.65 -6.49 -1.19
CA LYS A 173 -25.95 -7.52 -2.20
C LYS A 173 -24.64 -8.02 -2.83
N VAL A 174 -23.93 -8.86 -2.11
CA VAL A 174 -22.67 -9.49 -2.56
C VAL A 174 -22.82 -11.00 -2.43
N ASP A 175 -22.92 -11.69 -3.55
CA ASP A 175 -23.00 -13.16 -3.59
C ASP A 175 -21.62 -13.81 -3.65
N ILE A 176 -20.69 -13.20 -4.42
CA ILE A 176 -19.34 -13.72 -4.63
C ILE A 176 -18.34 -12.56 -4.52
N PHE A 177 -17.31 -12.76 -3.72
CA PHE A 177 -16.15 -11.88 -3.62
C PHE A 177 -14.90 -12.58 -4.15
N VAL A 178 -14.15 -11.88 -5.02
CA VAL A 178 -12.90 -12.37 -5.61
C VAL A 178 -11.79 -11.36 -5.32
N ALA A 179 -10.67 -11.81 -4.71
CA ALA A 179 -9.49 -10.99 -4.41
C ALA A 179 -8.18 -11.78 -4.62
#